data_2c17ce04c13ddfcf019a0a4691f5ad09
#
_entry.id   2c17ce04c13ddfcf019a0a4691f5ad09
#
_cell.length_a   1.000
_cell.length_b   1.000
_cell.length_c   1.000
_cell.angle_alpha   90.00
_cell.angle_beta   90.00
_cell.angle_gamma   90.00
#
_symmetry.space_group_name_H-M   'P 1'
#
loop_
_entity.id
_entity.type
_entity.pdbx_description
1 polymer ?
#
loop_
_entity_poly.entity_id
_entity_poly.type
_entity_poly.pdbx_seq_one_letter_code
_entity_poly.pdbx_strand_id
1 'polypeptide(L)'
;MRIFLKRLVCILLSATAFSVNAQNSSKGEIIYHLFQRSFYDSNGDGHGDLNGVAQKLNYLQELGVTSILLLPLYESVYYHNYFAVDFHKIDPEFGTMQDYINLVKEVHRRGMKVYMDMETQYVTEDQLWWKDSYGNPRSKYSDCILYNDTANRKPESIIFGLNELPGYDGTKRKVATANLNSKDFQEYNFELFKYFVDPNKDGKFDDGVDGFRLDHMMDDLDFKGRLTGLLTRFWDPLLSKLKQINPRLRIVAEQAVWSSYGNEYFQKANVDRVFAFQLQGAIATFDKNRIAAIADTTLNMITQNKQQVVFIENHDMQRFASVVNKNLAKEKIGATLNLMIGGVPSIYYGQELGMFGKNGAGKYGMTDANDIPIREAFEWYKTDTGKGMALWYKNTGPWWDSTNLKPGDGISLEEERKDPSSLFNFYKTMIHLRQSNPALIFGKYQTLTNDNDNVFSFVRKEKNVVCVAVNLSDRPQRAAIHLLEIDRPVKSLIQLLGKENGKISGKKLILDLPAYGIEVWEIK
;
A
#
# COMPACT_ATOMS: atom_id res chain seq x y z
N MET A 1 43.47 18.05 -58.98
CA MET A 1 42.90 16.69 -58.81
C MET A 1 43.53 16.10 -57.55
N ARG A 2 42.94 16.28 -56.41
CA ARG A 2 43.21 15.71 -55.06
C ARG A 2 42.72 16.70 -54.02
N ILE A 3 41.44 16.71 -53.74
CA ILE A 3 40.83 17.20 -52.52
C ILE A 3 39.40 16.64 -52.57
N PHE A 4 39.14 15.47 -51.97
CA PHE A 4 37.84 14.95 -51.54
C PHE A 4 38.11 13.58 -50.91
N LEU A 5 38.52 13.52 -49.68
CA LEU A 5 38.36 12.35 -48.79
C LEU A 5 38.82 12.67 -47.38
N LYS A 6 38.04 13.40 -46.64
CA LYS A 6 38.15 13.49 -45.16
C LYS A 6 36.89 14.15 -44.61
N ARG A 7 35.76 13.43 -44.57
CA ARG A 7 34.60 13.71 -43.72
C ARG A 7 33.65 12.53 -43.81
N LEU A 8 33.97 11.40 -43.22
CA LEU A 8 32.98 10.34 -42.88
C LEU A 8 33.57 9.36 -41.87
N VAL A 9 33.89 9.79 -40.66
CA VAL A 9 34.11 8.92 -39.50
C VAL A 9 33.91 9.79 -38.27
N CYS A 10 32.68 10.07 -37.89
CA CYS A 10 32.31 10.60 -36.56
C CYS A 10 30.81 10.60 -36.36
N ILE A 11 30.10 9.53 -36.69
CA ILE A 11 28.72 9.27 -36.20
C ILE A 11 28.59 7.75 -36.09
N LEU A 12 29.10 7.16 -35.04
CA LEU A 12 28.80 5.78 -34.61
C LEU A 12 29.43 5.50 -33.24
N LEU A 13 29.12 6.32 -32.26
CA LEU A 13 29.46 6.06 -30.83
C LEU A 13 28.55 6.86 -29.90
N SER A 14 27.22 6.67 -30.05
CA SER A 14 26.26 7.17 -29.04
C SER A 14 24.96 6.35 -28.99
N ALA A 15 25.06 5.03 -29.14
CA ALA A 15 23.89 4.15 -29.09
C ALA A 15 24.08 2.91 -28.18
N THR A 16 24.84 3.01 -27.09
CA THR A 16 25.00 1.88 -26.14
C THR A 16 24.93 2.27 -24.67
N ALA A 17 24.12 3.26 -24.31
CA ALA A 17 23.91 3.63 -22.91
C ALA A 17 22.42 3.60 -22.46
N PHE A 18 21.54 2.94 -23.18
CA PHE A 18 20.10 2.90 -22.82
C PHE A 18 19.53 1.48 -22.66
N SER A 19 20.32 0.49 -22.32
CA SER A 19 19.83 -0.90 -22.25
C SER A 19 19.78 -1.50 -20.84
N VAL A 20 20.13 -0.79 -19.76
CA VAL A 20 20.15 -1.39 -18.41
C VAL A 20 18.84 -1.17 -17.63
N ASN A 21 17.99 -0.23 -18.03
CA ASN A 21 16.73 0.05 -17.32
C ASN A 21 15.46 -0.64 -17.87
N ALA A 22 15.57 -1.39 -18.96
CA ALA A 22 14.39 -2.04 -19.58
C ALA A 22 14.04 -3.41 -18.95
N GLN A 23 14.94 -4.01 -18.19
CA GLN A 23 14.74 -5.34 -17.62
C GLN A 23 13.89 -5.35 -16.32
N ASN A 24 13.82 -4.23 -15.59
CA ASN A 24 12.99 -4.13 -14.38
C ASN A 24 11.52 -3.74 -14.64
N SER A 25 11.16 -3.26 -15.82
CA SER A 25 9.77 -2.95 -16.19
C SER A 25 8.92 -4.18 -16.52
N SER A 26 9.53 -5.35 -16.64
CA SER A 26 8.82 -6.61 -16.95
C SER A 26 8.23 -7.31 -15.73
N LYS A 27 8.72 -7.02 -14.53
CA LYS A 27 8.17 -7.56 -13.28
C LYS A 27 7.05 -6.64 -12.79
N GLY A 28 5.84 -7.15 -12.69
CA GLY A 28 4.70 -6.41 -12.16
C GLY A 28 4.98 -5.91 -10.74
N GLU A 29 4.59 -4.68 -10.46
CA GLU A 29 4.80 -4.09 -9.14
C GLU A 29 3.94 -4.77 -8.09
N ILE A 30 4.54 -5.02 -6.91
CA ILE A 30 3.91 -5.53 -5.69
C ILE A 30 4.45 -4.67 -4.56
N ILE A 31 3.56 -3.96 -3.87
CA ILE A 31 3.88 -3.06 -2.78
C ILE A 31 3.86 -3.84 -1.47
N TYR A 32 4.90 -3.68 -0.64
CA TYR A 32 4.88 -4.11 0.74
C TYR A 32 4.63 -2.89 1.62
N HIS A 33 3.45 -2.81 2.22
CA HIS A 33 3.01 -1.71 3.06
C HIS A 33 3.51 -1.95 4.48
N LEU A 34 4.48 -1.16 4.89
CA LEU A 34 5.34 -1.42 6.02
C LEU A 34 5.11 -0.38 7.13
N PHE A 35 4.81 -0.84 8.34
CA PHE A 35 4.87 0.00 9.53
C PHE A 35 6.25 -0.16 10.16
N GLN A 36 7.16 0.77 9.86
CA GLN A 36 8.58 0.68 10.23
C GLN A 36 8.80 0.53 11.73
N ARG A 37 8.02 1.23 12.57
CA ARG A 37 8.08 1.15 14.04
C ARG A 37 7.91 -0.28 14.58
N SER A 38 7.15 -1.10 13.89
CA SER A 38 6.83 -2.47 14.30
C SER A 38 7.59 -3.53 13.50
N PHE A 39 8.49 -3.15 12.58
CA PHE A 39 9.07 -4.10 11.66
C PHE A 39 10.34 -4.74 12.18
N TYR A 40 11.39 -3.97 12.47
CA TYR A 40 12.64 -4.50 13.01
C TYR A 40 13.41 -3.43 13.76
N ASP A 41 13.72 -3.70 15.02
CA ASP A 41 14.54 -2.88 15.90
C ASP A 41 16.02 -3.19 15.66
N SER A 42 16.78 -2.26 15.07
CA SER A 42 18.19 -2.47 14.75
C SER A 42 19.14 -2.12 15.88
N ASN A 43 18.73 -1.24 16.81
CA ASN A 43 19.55 -0.63 17.84
C ASN A 43 19.27 -1.16 19.27
N GLY A 44 18.13 -1.87 19.45
CA GLY A 44 17.75 -2.52 20.72
C GLY A 44 16.96 -1.62 21.67
N ASP A 45 16.35 -0.54 21.18
CA ASP A 45 15.54 0.38 21.99
C ASP A 45 14.05 -0.02 22.08
N GLY A 46 13.67 -1.07 21.39
CA GLY A 46 12.29 -1.58 21.32
C GLY A 46 11.48 -1.04 20.16
N HIS A 47 11.98 -0.05 19.41
CA HIS A 47 11.31 0.55 18.25
C HIS A 47 11.95 0.07 16.95
N GLY A 48 11.13 -0.27 15.98
CA GLY A 48 11.61 -0.52 14.62
C GLY A 48 12.05 0.78 13.96
N ASP A 49 13.11 0.72 13.16
CA ASP A 49 13.79 1.87 12.59
C ASP A 49 14.20 1.67 11.12
N LEU A 50 14.69 2.73 10.45
CA LEU A 50 15.07 2.70 9.04
C LEU A 50 16.25 1.76 8.76
N ASN A 51 17.19 1.66 9.69
CA ASN A 51 18.31 0.72 9.60
C ASN A 51 17.83 -0.73 9.74
N GLY A 52 16.81 -0.95 10.56
CA GLY A 52 16.11 -2.22 10.68
C GLY A 52 15.42 -2.64 9.39
N VAL A 53 14.72 -1.72 8.75
CA VAL A 53 14.15 -1.97 7.41
C VAL A 53 15.25 -2.33 6.42
N ALA A 54 16.37 -1.59 6.41
CA ALA A 54 17.51 -1.86 5.52
C ALA A 54 18.10 -3.26 5.76
N GLN A 55 18.23 -3.70 7.01
CA GLN A 55 18.71 -5.04 7.36
C GLN A 55 17.78 -6.16 6.88
N LYS A 56 16.49 -5.88 6.70
CA LYS A 56 15.47 -6.86 6.28
C LYS A 56 15.12 -6.82 4.80
N LEU A 57 15.80 -6.04 3.99
CA LEU A 57 15.56 -5.99 2.53
C LEU A 57 15.79 -7.34 1.84
N ASN A 58 16.68 -8.21 2.35
CA ASN A 58 16.83 -9.57 1.82
C ASN A 58 15.56 -10.39 2.00
N TYR A 59 14.87 -10.25 3.13
CA TYR A 59 13.57 -10.90 3.36
C TYR A 59 12.53 -10.44 2.35
N LEU A 60 12.44 -9.12 2.11
CA LEU A 60 11.49 -8.54 1.16
C LEU A 60 11.77 -9.02 -0.28
N GLN A 61 13.04 -9.14 -0.67
CA GLN A 61 13.41 -9.73 -1.96
C GLN A 61 13.10 -11.22 -2.04
N GLU A 62 13.32 -11.98 -0.96
CA GLU A 62 12.94 -13.40 -0.88
C GLU A 62 11.43 -13.60 -1.04
N LEU A 63 10.62 -12.76 -0.43
CA LEU A 63 9.17 -12.76 -0.59
C LEU A 63 8.78 -12.44 -2.04
N GLY A 64 9.58 -11.63 -2.74
CA GLY A 64 9.38 -11.27 -4.14
C GLY A 64 8.67 -9.92 -4.35
N VAL A 65 8.54 -9.08 -3.32
CA VAL A 65 7.98 -7.74 -3.45
C VAL A 65 8.95 -6.81 -4.17
N THR A 66 8.44 -5.77 -4.79
CA THR A 66 9.23 -4.87 -5.66
C THR A 66 9.23 -3.42 -5.21
N SER A 67 8.39 -3.10 -4.25
CA SER A 67 8.28 -1.76 -3.69
C SER A 67 7.98 -1.83 -2.20
N ILE A 68 8.45 -0.86 -1.43
CA ILE A 68 8.03 -0.65 -0.04
C ILE A 68 7.24 0.65 0.05
N LEU A 69 6.21 0.67 0.88
CA LEU A 69 5.46 1.85 1.29
C LEU A 69 5.65 2.02 2.79
N LEU A 70 6.38 3.05 3.18
CA LEU A 70 6.65 3.42 4.56
C LEU A 70 5.53 4.35 5.07
N LEU A 71 5.04 4.13 6.27
CA LEU A 71 4.20 5.08 6.98
C LEU A 71 4.97 6.38 7.27
N PRO A 72 4.32 7.46 7.76
CA PRO A 72 4.99 8.75 7.95
C PRO A 72 6.29 8.63 8.74
N LEU A 73 7.33 9.35 8.30
CA LEU A 73 8.67 9.30 8.86
C LEU A 73 9.04 10.54 9.66
N TYR A 74 8.24 11.60 9.59
CA TYR A 74 8.54 12.88 10.24
C TYR A 74 8.32 12.84 11.75
N GLU A 75 9.00 13.76 12.45
CA GLU A 75 8.92 13.92 13.90
C GLU A 75 7.47 14.15 14.35
N SER A 76 6.98 13.33 15.27
CA SER A 76 5.64 13.41 15.84
C SER A 76 5.67 13.00 17.31
N VAL A 77 4.65 13.41 18.06
CA VAL A 77 4.41 12.94 19.44
C VAL A 77 3.57 11.67 19.47
N TYR A 78 3.05 11.23 18.33
CA TYR A 78 2.22 10.03 18.22
C TYR A 78 3.01 8.89 17.56
N TYR A 79 2.83 7.69 18.06
CA TYR A 79 3.55 6.51 17.60
C TYR A 79 3.39 6.18 16.11
N HIS A 80 2.30 6.65 15.51
CA HIS A 80 2.00 6.44 14.10
C HIS A 80 2.58 7.54 13.19
N ASN A 81 3.16 8.58 13.76
CA ASN A 81 3.79 9.74 13.12
C ASN A 81 2.89 10.60 12.22
N TYR A 82 1.58 10.37 12.19
CA TYR A 82 0.63 11.38 11.71
C TYR A 82 0.60 12.57 12.68
N PHE A 83 0.18 13.75 12.22
CA PHE A 83 0.17 15.01 12.97
C PHE A 83 1.57 15.47 13.38
N ALA A 84 2.36 15.88 12.39
CA ALA A 84 3.76 16.22 12.59
C ALA A 84 4.00 17.38 13.58
N VAL A 85 5.10 17.27 14.30
CA VAL A 85 5.76 18.41 14.98
C VAL A 85 6.68 19.13 14.03
N ASP A 86 7.45 18.40 13.22
CA ASP A 86 8.32 18.94 12.19
C ASP A 86 8.39 18.00 10.97
N PHE A 87 7.80 18.42 9.87
CA PHE A 87 7.74 17.62 8.62
C PHE A 87 9.12 17.42 7.95
N HIS A 88 10.12 18.26 8.23
CA HIS A 88 11.44 18.13 7.62
C HIS A 88 12.40 17.23 8.40
N LYS A 89 12.03 16.82 9.60
CA LYS A 89 12.86 15.95 10.41
C LYS A 89 12.33 14.52 10.34
N ILE A 90 13.24 13.58 10.18
CA ILE A 90 12.96 12.18 10.47
C ILE A 90 12.78 12.04 11.99
N ASP A 91 11.80 11.27 12.42
CA ASP A 91 11.57 10.97 13.82
C ASP A 91 12.84 10.35 14.42
N PRO A 92 13.36 10.85 15.57
CA PRO A 92 14.56 10.32 16.18
C PRO A 92 14.52 8.81 16.48
N GLU A 93 13.33 8.25 16.74
CA GLU A 93 13.17 6.80 16.93
C GLU A 93 13.38 6.01 15.63
N PHE A 94 13.21 6.63 14.47
CA PHE A 94 13.47 6.00 13.17
C PHE A 94 14.89 6.21 12.66
N GLY A 95 15.60 7.20 13.20
CA GLY A 95 16.96 7.57 12.79
C GLY A 95 17.09 9.00 12.27
N THR A 96 17.94 9.18 11.28
CA THR A 96 18.30 10.49 10.72
C THR A 96 17.93 10.58 9.24
N MET A 97 17.99 11.80 8.67
CA MET A 97 17.88 11.98 7.22
C MET A 97 18.95 11.18 6.45
N GLN A 98 20.13 10.99 7.04
CA GLN A 98 21.17 10.16 6.41
C GLN A 98 20.78 8.69 6.37
N ASP A 99 20.11 8.18 7.42
CA ASP A 99 19.59 6.79 7.44
C ASP A 99 18.47 6.61 6.41
N TYR A 100 17.60 7.62 6.22
CA TYR A 100 16.62 7.65 5.14
C TYR A 100 17.29 7.56 3.76
N ILE A 101 18.28 8.42 3.47
CA ILE A 101 19.02 8.41 2.21
C ILE A 101 19.70 7.04 1.98
N ASN A 102 20.30 6.48 3.02
CA ASN A 102 20.98 5.19 2.95
C ASN A 102 19.99 4.05 2.63
N LEU A 103 18.82 4.05 3.28
CA LEU A 103 17.75 3.08 3.01
C LEU A 103 17.28 3.20 1.56
N VAL A 104 16.96 4.41 1.09
CA VAL A 104 16.49 4.63 -0.28
C VAL A 104 17.52 4.13 -1.30
N LYS A 105 18.78 4.51 -1.15
CA LYS A 105 19.86 4.03 -2.03
C LYS A 105 20.00 2.51 -2.03
N GLU A 106 19.86 1.88 -0.88
CA GLU A 106 19.96 0.42 -0.78
C GLU A 106 18.76 -0.28 -1.42
N VAL A 107 17.56 0.28 -1.28
CA VAL A 107 16.34 -0.20 -1.98
C VAL A 107 16.51 -0.07 -3.49
N HIS A 108 16.98 1.09 -3.98
CA HIS A 108 17.23 1.33 -5.41
C HIS A 108 18.32 0.41 -5.96
N ARG A 109 19.41 0.18 -5.21
CA ARG A 109 20.47 -0.76 -5.59
C ARG A 109 19.95 -2.18 -5.83
N ARG A 110 18.86 -2.56 -5.15
CA ARG A 110 18.17 -3.85 -5.33
C ARG A 110 17.15 -3.84 -6.46
N GLY A 111 16.98 -2.74 -7.16
CA GLY A 111 15.97 -2.58 -8.21
C GLY A 111 14.54 -2.49 -7.66
N MET A 112 14.40 -2.15 -6.39
CA MET A 112 13.11 -1.92 -5.73
C MET A 112 12.79 -0.42 -5.68
N LYS A 113 11.55 -0.07 -5.28
CA LYS A 113 11.08 1.31 -5.14
C LYS A 113 10.68 1.62 -3.71
N VAL A 114 10.70 2.92 -3.38
CA VAL A 114 10.26 3.44 -2.08
C VAL A 114 9.11 4.41 -2.28
N TYR A 115 8.03 4.20 -1.56
CA TYR A 115 6.95 5.17 -1.36
C TYR A 115 6.95 5.62 0.09
N MET A 116 6.59 6.88 0.32
CA MET A 116 6.39 7.44 1.65
C MET A 116 4.96 7.92 1.80
N ASP A 117 4.38 7.62 2.94
CA ASP A 117 3.07 8.15 3.33
C ASP A 117 3.21 9.60 3.79
N MET A 118 2.33 10.46 3.31
CA MET A 118 2.33 11.90 3.62
C MET A 118 0.93 12.34 4.04
N GLU A 119 0.88 12.94 5.21
CA GLU A 119 -0.29 13.64 5.75
C GLU A 119 0.18 15.04 6.17
N THR A 120 -0.34 16.07 5.54
CA THR A 120 0.00 17.47 5.86
C THR A 120 -1.23 18.32 6.18
N GLN A 121 -2.40 17.71 6.19
CA GLN A 121 -3.68 18.35 6.40
C GLN A 121 -3.93 18.72 7.87
N TYR A 122 -3.23 18.02 8.79
CA TYR A 122 -3.43 18.20 10.23
C TYR A 122 -2.10 18.39 10.94
N VAL A 123 -2.12 19.13 12.03
CA VAL A 123 -0.94 19.42 12.83
C VAL A 123 -1.28 19.43 14.32
N THR A 124 -0.25 19.21 15.15
CA THR A 124 -0.35 19.42 16.60
C THR A 124 -0.05 20.86 16.99
N GLU A 125 -0.39 21.23 18.22
CA GLU A 125 0.00 22.53 18.82
C GLU A 125 1.52 22.71 18.95
N ASP A 126 2.30 21.65 18.80
CA ASP A 126 3.76 21.67 18.84
C ASP A 126 4.39 22.10 17.51
N GLN A 127 3.64 22.09 16.44
CA GLN A 127 4.09 22.51 15.12
C GLN A 127 4.34 24.02 15.05
N LEU A 128 5.43 24.43 14.39
CA LEU A 128 5.89 25.82 14.35
C LEU A 128 4.80 26.80 13.85
N TRP A 129 4.01 26.41 12.86
CA TRP A 129 2.96 27.28 12.30
C TRP A 129 1.91 27.65 13.35
N TRP A 130 1.52 26.67 14.16
CA TRP A 130 0.57 26.90 15.24
C TRP A 130 1.20 27.70 16.37
N LYS A 131 2.36 27.30 16.89
CA LYS A 131 3.05 27.99 17.98
C LYS A 131 3.23 29.49 17.71
N ASP A 132 3.63 29.84 16.48
CA ASP A 132 3.89 31.24 16.11
C ASP A 132 2.63 32.02 15.79
N SER A 133 1.60 31.39 15.22
CA SER A 133 0.39 32.05 14.74
C SER A 133 -0.76 32.08 15.77
N TYR A 134 -0.74 31.21 16.77
CA TYR A 134 -1.82 31.17 17.78
C TYR A 134 -1.90 32.46 18.59
N GLY A 135 -3.04 33.14 18.52
CA GLY A 135 -3.22 34.47 19.12
C GLY A 135 -2.40 35.59 18.49
N ASN A 136 -1.74 35.34 17.36
CA ASN A 136 -0.89 36.29 16.63
C ASN A 136 -1.26 36.37 15.12
N PRO A 137 -2.28 37.15 14.77
CA PRO A 137 -2.70 37.30 13.36
C PRO A 137 -1.65 37.96 12.45
N ARG A 138 -0.56 38.49 13.02
CA ARG A 138 0.54 39.09 12.24
C ARG A 138 1.68 38.12 11.96
N SER A 139 1.59 36.89 12.46
CA SER A 139 2.54 35.85 12.15
C SER A 139 2.59 35.58 10.64
N LYS A 140 3.77 35.33 10.11
CA LYS A 140 3.93 34.86 8.73
C LYS A 140 3.29 33.50 8.48
N TYR A 141 2.98 32.74 9.55
CA TYR A 141 2.29 31.47 9.49
C TYR A 141 0.79 31.57 9.78
N SER A 142 0.26 32.79 9.95
CA SER A 142 -1.15 33.02 10.27
C SER A 142 -2.10 32.35 9.28
N ASP A 143 -1.71 32.29 8.00
CA ASP A 143 -2.51 31.69 6.93
C ASP A 143 -2.26 30.18 6.74
N CYS A 144 -1.30 29.58 7.47
CA CYS A 144 -1.00 28.13 7.38
C CYS A 144 -1.96 27.28 8.21
N ILE A 145 -2.60 27.84 9.23
CA ILE A 145 -3.60 27.16 10.06
C ILE A 145 -4.98 27.70 9.72
N LEU A 146 -5.97 26.83 9.61
CA LEU A 146 -7.35 27.23 9.39
C LEU A 146 -7.98 27.71 10.70
N TYR A 147 -8.10 29.03 10.87
CA TYR A 147 -8.74 29.63 12.03
C TYR A 147 -10.20 29.98 11.76
N ASN A 148 -11.03 29.91 12.80
CA ASN A 148 -12.44 30.29 12.79
C ASN A 148 -12.67 31.72 13.31
N ASP A 149 -11.60 32.43 13.69
CA ASP A 149 -11.66 33.80 14.20
C ASP A 149 -10.46 34.62 13.72
N THR A 150 -10.63 35.95 13.70
CA THR A 150 -9.60 36.89 13.25
C THR A 150 -8.47 37.11 14.25
N ALA A 151 -8.60 36.59 15.48
CA ALA A 151 -7.58 36.66 16.52
C ALA A 151 -6.67 35.41 16.56
N ASN A 152 -6.85 34.45 15.67
CA ASN A 152 -6.12 33.19 15.62
C ASN A 152 -6.19 32.37 16.92
N ARG A 153 -7.33 32.38 17.59
CA ARG A 153 -7.53 31.65 18.86
C ARG A 153 -8.43 30.44 18.76
N LYS A 154 -9.14 30.29 17.64
CA LYS A 154 -10.08 29.21 17.39
C LYS A 154 -9.66 28.43 16.13
N PRO A 155 -8.65 27.55 16.21
CA PRO A 155 -8.28 26.71 15.07
C PRO A 155 -9.43 25.77 14.72
N GLU A 156 -9.53 25.41 13.44
CA GLU A 156 -10.50 24.41 12.96
C GLU A 156 -10.12 23.02 13.49
N SER A 157 -11.13 22.28 13.94
CA SER A 157 -10.99 20.89 14.35
C SER A 157 -10.52 19.99 13.19
N ILE A 158 -9.97 18.85 13.51
CA ILE A 158 -9.67 17.79 12.55
C ILE A 158 -10.90 16.92 12.29
N ILE A 159 -10.73 15.82 11.57
CA ILE A 159 -11.75 14.79 11.33
C ILE A 159 -12.49 14.42 12.62
N PHE A 160 -13.78 14.08 12.51
CA PHE A 160 -14.70 13.80 13.62
C PHE A 160 -14.90 14.96 14.60
N GLY A 161 -14.49 16.18 14.26
CA GLY A 161 -14.61 17.36 15.12
C GLY A 161 -13.64 17.37 16.31
N LEU A 162 -12.55 16.61 16.23
CA LEU A 162 -11.58 16.52 17.30
C LEU A 162 -10.71 17.78 17.36
N ASN A 163 -10.49 18.31 18.55
CA ASN A 163 -9.59 19.43 18.87
C ASN A 163 -8.41 18.98 19.75
N GLU A 164 -8.46 17.79 20.27
CA GLU A 164 -7.43 17.16 21.08
C GLU A 164 -7.41 15.66 20.77
N LEU A 165 -6.23 15.07 20.71
CA LEU A 165 -6.04 13.65 20.55
C LEU A 165 -5.21 13.11 21.71
N PRO A 166 -5.73 12.16 22.51
CA PRO A 166 -4.95 11.45 23.50
C PRO A 166 -4.14 10.31 22.86
N GLY A 167 -2.84 10.28 23.15
CA GLY A 167 -1.95 9.19 22.79
C GLY A 167 -2.03 8.02 23.76
N TYR A 168 -1.54 6.87 23.34
CA TYR A 168 -1.50 5.63 24.11
C TYR A 168 -0.64 5.74 25.40
N ASP A 169 0.35 6.62 25.39
CA ASP A 169 1.28 6.88 26.48
C ASP A 169 0.74 7.90 27.51
N GLY A 170 -0.50 8.35 27.32
CA GLY A 170 -1.13 9.41 28.12
C GLY A 170 -0.82 10.82 27.65
N THR A 171 0.00 10.97 26.60
CA THR A 171 0.22 12.27 25.95
C THR A 171 -1.09 12.84 25.42
N LYS A 172 -1.29 14.15 25.60
CA LYS A 172 -2.42 14.86 25.01
C LYS A 172 -1.92 16.09 24.28
N ARG A 173 -2.36 16.26 23.06
CA ARG A 173 -2.05 17.45 22.25
C ARG A 173 -3.31 17.96 21.59
N LYS A 174 -3.40 19.27 21.52
CA LYS A 174 -4.39 19.89 20.65
C LYS A 174 -3.98 19.64 19.22
N VAL A 175 -4.99 19.46 18.36
CA VAL A 175 -4.83 19.21 16.94
C VAL A 175 -5.65 20.21 16.14
N ALA A 176 -5.18 20.60 14.97
CA ALA A 176 -5.83 21.56 14.09
C ALA A 176 -5.67 21.22 12.63
N THR A 177 -6.61 21.70 11.84
CA THR A 177 -6.59 21.62 10.39
C THR A 177 -5.69 22.71 9.80
N ALA A 178 -4.76 22.33 8.93
CA ALA A 178 -3.97 23.25 8.12
C ALA A 178 -4.85 23.90 7.03
N ASN A 179 -4.47 25.09 6.59
CA ASN A 179 -5.24 25.83 5.58
C ASN A 179 -4.78 25.50 4.15
N LEU A 180 -5.37 24.49 3.55
CA LEU A 180 -5.05 24.06 2.19
C LEU A 180 -5.44 25.10 1.10
N ASN A 181 -6.19 26.13 1.44
CA ASN A 181 -6.47 27.25 0.54
C ASN A 181 -5.34 28.30 0.53
N SER A 182 -4.41 28.26 1.51
CA SER A 182 -3.28 29.17 1.60
C SER A 182 -2.26 28.91 0.49
N LYS A 183 -1.83 29.96 -0.20
CA LYS A 183 -0.76 29.88 -1.19
C LYS A 183 0.59 29.58 -0.56
N ASP A 184 0.86 30.16 0.59
CA ASP A 184 2.10 29.94 1.34
C ASP A 184 2.20 28.49 1.81
N PHE A 185 1.07 27.91 2.24
CA PHE A 185 0.98 26.49 2.60
C PHE A 185 1.14 25.58 1.38
N GLN A 186 0.58 25.94 0.22
CA GLN A 186 0.77 25.18 -1.02
C GLN A 186 2.25 25.15 -1.45
N GLU A 187 2.94 26.30 -1.39
CA GLU A 187 4.36 26.37 -1.73
C GLU A 187 5.22 25.62 -0.71
N TYR A 188 4.88 25.71 0.58
CA TYR A 188 5.54 24.91 1.61
C TYR A 188 5.42 23.41 1.33
N ASN A 189 4.22 22.92 1.00
CA ASN A 189 4.03 21.52 0.64
C ASN A 189 4.85 21.12 -0.58
N PHE A 190 4.91 21.97 -1.60
CA PHE A 190 5.72 21.70 -2.78
C PHE A 190 7.20 21.50 -2.42
N GLU A 191 7.78 22.40 -1.63
CA GLU A 191 9.19 22.29 -1.22
C GLU A 191 9.41 21.12 -0.26
N LEU A 192 8.45 20.79 0.61
CA LEU A 192 8.49 19.61 1.48
C LEU A 192 8.51 18.30 0.68
N PHE A 193 7.58 18.13 -0.26
CA PHE A 193 7.54 16.92 -1.09
C PHE A 193 8.80 16.79 -1.95
N LYS A 194 9.25 17.90 -2.53
CA LYS A 194 10.49 17.96 -3.30
C LYS A 194 11.71 17.56 -2.46
N TYR A 195 11.74 17.96 -1.18
CA TYR A 195 12.81 17.60 -0.25
C TYR A 195 12.95 16.07 -0.08
N PHE A 196 11.84 15.32 -0.03
CA PHE A 196 11.90 13.86 0.04
C PHE A 196 12.12 13.19 -1.32
N VAL A 197 11.95 13.90 -2.43
CA VAL A 197 12.25 13.40 -3.78
C VAL A 197 13.74 13.58 -4.15
N ASP A 198 14.38 14.62 -3.65
CA ASP A 198 15.76 15.00 -3.94
C ASP A 198 16.38 15.67 -2.69
N PRO A 199 16.70 14.88 -1.63
CA PRO A 199 17.17 15.41 -0.37
C PRO A 199 18.49 16.18 -0.48
N ASN A 200 19.40 15.72 -1.33
CA ASN A 200 20.71 16.35 -1.54
C ASN A 200 20.69 17.49 -2.56
N LYS A 201 19.56 17.70 -3.26
CA LYS A 201 19.31 18.77 -4.24
C LYS A 201 20.28 18.75 -5.45
N ASP A 202 20.73 17.56 -5.86
CA ASP A 202 21.65 17.42 -7.01
C ASP A 202 20.92 17.16 -8.34
N GLY A 203 19.59 17.08 -8.32
CA GLY A 203 18.73 16.83 -9.49
C GLY A 203 18.72 15.38 -9.97
N LYS A 204 19.35 14.46 -9.21
CA LYS A 204 19.23 13.02 -9.40
C LYS A 204 18.32 12.46 -8.33
N PHE A 205 17.45 11.56 -8.70
CA PHE A 205 16.43 11.03 -7.82
C PHE A 205 16.80 9.62 -7.32
N ASP A 206 18.08 9.41 -7.01
CA ASP A 206 18.62 8.12 -6.55
C ASP A 206 18.65 8.00 -5.02
N ASP A 207 18.42 9.11 -4.32
CA ASP A 207 18.43 9.21 -2.86
C ASP A 207 17.09 9.67 -2.25
N GLY A 208 16.07 9.88 -3.08
CA GLY A 208 14.71 10.23 -2.69
C GLY A 208 13.67 9.19 -3.12
N VAL A 209 12.45 9.33 -2.61
CA VAL A 209 11.35 8.40 -2.88
C VAL A 209 10.92 8.39 -4.35
N ASP A 210 10.39 7.23 -4.79
CA ASP A 210 9.79 7.04 -6.12
C ASP A 210 8.34 7.53 -6.19
N GLY A 211 7.76 7.89 -5.06
CA GLY A 211 6.41 8.41 -4.98
C GLY A 211 5.88 8.54 -3.57
N PHE A 212 4.63 8.96 -3.48
CA PHE A 212 3.94 9.19 -2.22
C PHE A 212 2.60 8.45 -2.18
N ARG A 213 2.24 7.98 -1.00
CA ARG A 213 0.86 7.74 -0.62
C ARG A 213 0.36 9.00 0.06
N LEU A 214 -0.78 9.52 -0.37
CA LEU A 214 -1.40 10.71 0.22
C LEU A 214 -2.52 10.25 1.13
N ASP A 215 -2.33 10.45 2.41
CA ASP A 215 -3.29 10.13 3.45
C ASP A 215 -4.50 11.06 3.37
N HIS A 216 -5.66 10.55 3.72
CA HIS A 216 -6.91 11.29 3.91
C HIS A 216 -7.19 12.32 2.79
N MET A 217 -6.94 11.94 1.55
CA MET A 217 -7.10 12.82 0.40
C MET A 217 -8.60 13.01 0.10
N MET A 218 -9.11 14.25 0.24
CA MET A 218 -10.51 14.60 0.04
C MET A 218 -10.67 15.84 -0.84
N ASP A 219 -11.82 15.95 -1.53
CA ASP A 219 -12.21 17.16 -2.27
C ASP A 219 -12.87 18.21 -1.37
N ASP A 220 -13.62 17.79 -0.36
CA ASP A 220 -14.14 18.60 0.75
C ASP A 220 -13.61 17.99 2.05
N LEU A 221 -12.58 18.61 2.62
CA LEU A 221 -11.89 18.06 3.78
C LEU A 221 -12.86 17.92 4.96
N ASP A 222 -12.98 16.69 5.46
CA ASP A 222 -13.86 16.30 6.58
C ASP A 222 -15.36 16.58 6.34
N PHE A 223 -15.77 16.82 5.10
CA PHE A 223 -17.15 17.19 4.72
C PHE A 223 -17.68 18.44 5.45
N LYS A 224 -16.78 19.38 5.79
CA LYS A 224 -17.14 20.60 6.53
C LYS A 224 -17.56 21.76 5.64
N GLY A 225 -17.41 21.66 4.32
CA GLY A 225 -17.69 22.74 3.37
C GLY A 225 -16.77 23.97 3.52
N ARG A 226 -15.64 23.81 4.22
CA ARG A 226 -14.66 24.89 4.48
C ARG A 226 -13.51 24.86 3.49
N LEU A 227 -12.95 23.71 3.26
CA LEU A 227 -11.86 23.44 2.34
C LEU A 227 -12.37 22.51 1.24
N THR A 228 -12.92 23.09 0.18
CA THR A 228 -13.62 22.37 -0.90
C THR A 228 -12.93 22.52 -2.24
N GLY A 229 -13.15 21.58 -3.18
CA GLY A 229 -12.52 21.57 -4.50
C GLY A 229 -11.01 21.32 -4.42
N LEU A 230 -10.56 20.66 -3.36
CA LEU A 230 -9.13 20.46 -3.08
C LEU A 230 -8.44 19.58 -4.12
N LEU A 231 -9.16 18.64 -4.74
CA LEU A 231 -8.57 17.80 -5.80
C LEU A 231 -8.01 18.67 -6.94
N THR A 232 -8.74 19.74 -7.32
CA THR A 232 -8.34 20.63 -8.42
C THR A 232 -7.54 21.85 -7.97
N ARG A 233 -7.77 22.36 -6.75
CA ARG A 233 -7.18 23.63 -6.30
C ARG A 233 -5.89 23.47 -5.51
N PHE A 234 -5.72 22.34 -4.83
CA PHE A 234 -4.54 22.03 -4.02
C PHE A 234 -3.74 20.86 -4.60
N TRP A 235 -4.38 19.70 -4.73
CA TRP A 235 -3.65 18.47 -5.09
C TRP A 235 -3.15 18.46 -6.53
N ASP A 236 -3.98 18.76 -7.52
CA ASP A 236 -3.54 18.74 -8.92
C ASP A 236 -2.38 19.70 -9.20
N PRO A 237 -2.39 20.99 -8.79
CA PRO A 237 -1.26 21.87 -8.98
C PRO A 237 0.03 21.38 -8.30
N LEU A 238 -0.07 20.90 -7.06
CA LEU A 238 1.06 20.35 -6.31
C LEU A 238 1.68 19.14 -7.03
N LEU A 239 0.86 18.16 -7.36
CA LEU A 239 1.31 16.90 -7.96
C LEU A 239 1.81 17.09 -9.40
N SER A 240 1.18 17.98 -10.15
CA SER A 240 1.62 18.33 -11.51
C SER A 240 2.98 19.02 -11.48
N LYS A 241 3.22 19.94 -10.54
CA LYS A 241 4.51 20.61 -10.35
C LYS A 241 5.61 19.61 -9.95
N LEU A 242 5.31 18.66 -9.06
CA LEU A 242 6.25 17.60 -8.68
C LEU A 242 6.60 16.67 -9.86
N LYS A 243 5.60 16.29 -10.66
CA LYS A 243 5.82 15.45 -11.86
C LYS A 243 6.57 16.17 -12.98
N GLN A 244 6.56 17.50 -13.02
CA GLN A 244 7.45 18.26 -13.91
C GLN A 244 8.92 18.14 -13.51
N ILE A 245 9.21 18.03 -12.19
CA ILE A 245 10.57 17.81 -11.68
C ILE A 245 10.99 16.36 -11.93
N ASN A 246 10.16 15.41 -11.51
CA ASN A 246 10.42 13.98 -11.70
C ASN A 246 9.20 13.27 -12.32
N PRO A 247 9.15 13.10 -13.67
CA PRO A 247 8.04 12.44 -14.36
C PRO A 247 7.85 10.96 -14.00
N ARG A 248 8.81 10.36 -13.31
CA ARG A 248 8.72 8.96 -12.87
C ARG A 248 7.99 8.80 -11.53
N LEU A 249 7.75 9.88 -10.80
CA LEU A 249 7.01 9.83 -9.54
C LEU A 249 5.64 9.18 -9.73
N ARG A 250 5.27 8.35 -8.77
CA ARG A 250 3.96 7.71 -8.69
C ARG A 250 3.22 8.18 -7.45
N ILE A 251 2.00 8.61 -7.64
CA ILE A 251 1.13 9.11 -6.58
C ILE A 251 0.02 8.10 -6.33
N VAL A 252 -0.08 7.68 -5.09
CA VAL A 252 -1.10 6.77 -4.59
C VAL A 252 -2.02 7.56 -3.67
N ALA A 253 -3.28 7.73 -4.01
CA ALA A 253 -4.23 8.40 -3.13
C ALA A 253 -4.91 7.39 -2.20
N GLU A 254 -4.97 7.70 -0.91
CA GLU A 254 -6.05 7.18 -0.10
C GLU A 254 -7.29 8.02 -0.38
N GLN A 255 -8.31 7.36 -0.92
CA GLN A 255 -9.61 7.98 -0.97
C GLN A 255 -10.28 7.87 0.40
N ALA A 256 -10.49 8.97 1.09
CA ALA A 256 -11.08 8.94 2.42
C ALA A 256 -12.56 8.52 2.43
N VAL A 257 -13.22 8.56 1.29
CA VAL A 257 -14.59 8.02 1.11
C VAL A 257 -14.50 6.56 0.67
N TRP A 258 -14.36 5.64 1.60
CA TRP A 258 -14.15 4.20 1.32
C TRP A 258 -15.29 3.55 0.52
N SER A 259 -16.47 4.19 0.47
CA SER A 259 -17.60 3.77 -0.39
C SER A 259 -17.47 4.22 -1.86
N SER A 260 -16.48 5.05 -2.22
CA SER A 260 -16.20 5.47 -3.59
C SER A 260 -15.26 4.48 -4.30
N TYR A 261 -15.27 4.51 -5.64
CA TYR A 261 -14.28 3.81 -6.48
C TYR A 261 -13.06 4.69 -6.82
N GLY A 262 -13.05 5.94 -6.38
CA GLY A 262 -11.93 6.88 -6.53
C GLY A 262 -11.70 7.42 -7.94
N ASN A 263 -12.68 7.35 -8.83
CA ASN A 263 -12.51 7.77 -10.22
C ASN A 263 -12.22 9.28 -10.37
N GLU A 264 -12.83 10.11 -9.52
CA GLU A 264 -12.60 11.55 -9.47
C GLU A 264 -11.15 11.92 -9.16
N TYR A 265 -10.44 11.13 -8.40
CA TYR A 265 -9.02 11.35 -8.08
C TYR A 265 -8.15 11.26 -9.33
N PHE A 266 -8.43 10.29 -10.20
CA PHE A 266 -7.74 10.14 -11.48
C PHE A 266 -8.02 11.31 -12.43
N GLN A 267 -9.24 11.82 -12.40
CA GLN A 267 -9.69 12.87 -13.32
C GLN A 267 -9.29 14.27 -12.89
N LYS A 268 -9.26 14.53 -11.57
CA LYS A 268 -9.15 15.90 -11.02
C LYS A 268 -7.82 16.19 -10.34
N ALA A 269 -7.03 15.18 -9.94
CA ALA A 269 -5.90 15.40 -9.05
C ALA A 269 -4.58 14.79 -9.54
N ASN A 270 -4.48 14.39 -10.81
CA ASN A 270 -3.26 13.82 -11.42
C ASN A 270 -2.61 12.69 -10.61
N VAL A 271 -3.40 11.93 -9.84
CA VAL A 271 -2.91 10.73 -9.14
C VAL A 271 -2.75 9.57 -10.13
N ASP A 272 -1.87 8.63 -9.81
CA ASP A 272 -1.61 7.46 -10.64
C ASP A 272 -2.39 6.24 -10.15
N ARG A 273 -2.63 6.17 -8.84
CA ARG A 273 -3.24 5.02 -8.18
C ARG A 273 -4.17 5.46 -7.06
N VAL A 274 -5.19 4.63 -6.79
CA VAL A 274 -6.15 4.79 -5.70
C VAL A 274 -6.35 3.44 -5.02
N PHE A 275 -6.48 3.42 -3.69
CA PHE A 275 -6.77 2.20 -2.96
C PHE A 275 -8.18 1.68 -3.24
N ALA A 276 -8.31 0.38 -3.53
CA ALA A 276 -9.56 -0.27 -3.93
C ALA A 276 -10.38 -0.73 -2.71
N PHE A 277 -10.82 0.20 -1.85
CA PHE A 277 -11.57 -0.11 -0.61
C PHE A 277 -12.83 -0.93 -0.86
N GLN A 278 -13.60 -0.59 -1.92
CA GLN A 278 -14.79 -1.36 -2.25
C GLN A 278 -14.47 -2.82 -2.55
N LEU A 279 -13.38 -3.08 -3.30
CA LEU A 279 -12.96 -4.43 -3.63
C LEU A 279 -12.42 -5.18 -2.40
N GLN A 280 -11.69 -4.49 -1.53
CA GLN A 280 -11.26 -5.02 -0.23
C GLN A 280 -12.48 -5.51 0.58
N GLY A 281 -13.50 -4.65 0.74
CA GLY A 281 -14.72 -5.00 1.45
C GLY A 281 -15.51 -6.14 0.80
N ALA A 282 -15.51 -6.23 -0.53
CA ALA A 282 -16.16 -7.32 -1.25
C ALA A 282 -15.43 -8.66 -1.03
N ILE A 283 -14.11 -8.69 -1.14
CA ILE A 283 -13.29 -9.91 -0.89
C ILE A 283 -13.54 -10.45 0.51
N ALA A 284 -13.63 -9.59 1.52
CA ALA A 284 -13.88 -9.96 2.91
C ALA A 284 -15.23 -10.67 3.15
N THR A 285 -16.19 -10.55 2.23
CA THR A 285 -17.51 -11.18 2.38
C THR A 285 -17.55 -12.64 1.95
N PHE A 286 -16.62 -13.11 1.13
CA PHE A 286 -16.68 -14.42 0.47
C PHE A 286 -17.97 -14.63 -0.34
N ASP A 287 -18.60 -13.57 -0.82
CA ASP A 287 -19.77 -13.60 -1.68
C ASP A 287 -19.37 -13.44 -3.15
N LYS A 288 -19.59 -14.49 -3.96
CA LYS A 288 -19.26 -14.52 -5.39
C LYS A 288 -19.82 -13.33 -6.16
N ASN A 289 -21.12 -13.07 -5.98
CA ASN A 289 -21.80 -12.06 -6.77
C ASN A 289 -21.32 -10.65 -6.42
N ARG A 290 -21.09 -10.41 -5.11
CA ARG A 290 -20.54 -9.14 -4.63
C ARG A 290 -19.11 -8.93 -5.12
N ILE A 291 -18.25 -9.96 -5.01
CA ILE A 291 -16.87 -9.87 -5.50
C ILE A 291 -16.87 -9.59 -7.01
N ALA A 292 -17.65 -10.32 -7.80
CA ALA A 292 -17.73 -10.13 -9.25
C ALA A 292 -18.19 -8.70 -9.62
N ALA A 293 -19.31 -8.24 -9.08
CA ALA A 293 -19.87 -6.92 -9.40
C ALA A 293 -18.90 -5.78 -9.04
N ILE A 294 -18.29 -5.86 -7.86
CA ILE A 294 -17.34 -4.83 -7.41
C ILE A 294 -16.04 -4.90 -8.19
N ALA A 295 -15.51 -6.10 -8.49
CA ALA A 295 -14.30 -6.25 -9.29
C ALA A 295 -14.49 -5.75 -10.73
N ASP A 296 -15.62 -6.07 -11.36
CA ASP A 296 -15.97 -5.58 -12.70
C ASP A 296 -16.02 -4.05 -12.72
N THR A 297 -16.62 -3.42 -11.72
CA THR A 297 -16.65 -1.96 -11.61
C THR A 297 -15.24 -1.40 -11.35
N THR A 298 -14.55 -1.90 -10.33
CA THR A 298 -13.25 -1.39 -9.87
C THR A 298 -12.18 -1.46 -10.97
N LEU A 299 -12.13 -2.57 -11.70
CA LEU A 299 -11.02 -2.86 -12.62
C LEU A 299 -11.29 -2.41 -14.07
N ASN A 300 -12.56 -2.26 -14.47
CA ASN A 300 -12.92 -1.87 -15.84
C ASN A 300 -13.21 -0.36 -16.00
N MET A 301 -13.41 0.39 -14.91
CA MET A 301 -13.58 1.85 -14.95
C MET A 301 -12.29 2.64 -15.17
N ILE A 302 -11.14 1.98 -15.10
CA ILE A 302 -9.85 2.65 -15.07
C ILE A 302 -9.42 3.07 -16.48
N THR A 303 -9.05 4.33 -16.63
CA THR A 303 -8.46 4.87 -17.85
C THR A 303 -7.00 4.42 -18.03
N GLN A 304 -6.48 4.56 -19.24
CA GLN A 304 -5.12 4.18 -19.60
C GLN A 304 -4.08 4.79 -18.62
N ASN A 305 -3.10 4.00 -18.17
CA ASN A 305 -2.02 4.37 -17.26
C ASN A 305 -2.41 4.67 -15.81
N LYS A 306 -3.66 4.44 -15.40
CA LYS A 306 -4.11 4.52 -14.01
C LYS A 306 -4.32 3.12 -13.46
N GLN A 307 -4.21 2.94 -12.14
CA GLN A 307 -4.36 1.63 -11.52
C GLN A 307 -5.03 1.73 -10.14
N GLN A 308 -5.75 0.69 -9.79
CA GLN A 308 -6.18 0.48 -8.40
C GLN A 308 -5.06 -0.22 -7.62
N VAL A 309 -4.86 0.15 -6.37
CA VAL A 309 -4.07 -0.62 -5.41
C VAL A 309 -5.02 -1.62 -4.75
N VAL A 310 -4.81 -2.90 -5.06
CA VAL A 310 -5.63 -3.98 -4.51
C VAL A 310 -4.99 -4.47 -3.22
N PHE A 311 -5.77 -4.57 -2.17
CA PHE A 311 -5.32 -4.97 -0.84
C PHE A 311 -6.45 -5.69 -0.09
N ILE A 312 -6.13 -6.38 1.00
CA ILE A 312 -7.12 -7.05 1.85
C ILE A 312 -7.06 -6.58 3.30
N GLU A 313 -5.97 -5.92 3.69
CA GLU A 313 -5.78 -5.24 4.98
C GLU A 313 -4.76 -4.10 4.84
N ASN A 314 -4.79 -3.16 5.78
CA ASN A 314 -3.81 -2.09 5.95
C ASN A 314 -3.70 -1.70 7.43
N HIS A 315 -2.99 -0.61 7.74
CA HIS A 315 -2.77 -0.13 9.10
C HIS A 315 -4.00 0.51 9.79
N ASP A 316 -5.10 0.71 9.06
CA ASP A 316 -6.37 1.29 9.57
C ASP A 316 -7.50 0.25 9.67
N MET A 317 -7.23 -0.98 9.27
CA MET A 317 -8.24 -2.03 9.17
C MET A 317 -7.86 -3.26 10.00
N GLN A 318 -8.87 -4.05 10.37
CA GLN A 318 -8.62 -5.34 10.98
C GLN A 318 -7.74 -6.21 10.09
N ARG A 319 -6.79 -6.94 10.69
CA ARG A 319 -6.01 -7.96 10.00
C ARG A 319 -6.93 -8.97 9.34
N PHE A 320 -6.63 -9.38 8.10
CA PHE A 320 -7.47 -10.30 7.34
C PHE A 320 -7.61 -11.68 8.03
N ALA A 321 -6.55 -12.15 8.67
CA ALA A 321 -6.60 -13.35 9.50
C ALA A 321 -7.68 -13.25 10.60
N SER A 322 -7.87 -12.06 11.20
CA SER A 322 -8.96 -11.81 12.16
C SER A 322 -10.33 -11.80 11.51
N VAL A 323 -10.46 -11.26 10.29
CA VAL A 323 -11.72 -11.24 9.52
C VAL A 323 -12.18 -12.65 9.21
N VAL A 324 -11.26 -13.55 8.87
CA VAL A 324 -11.56 -14.95 8.50
C VAL A 324 -11.40 -15.94 9.66
N ASN A 325 -11.27 -15.43 10.91
CA ASN A 325 -11.12 -16.24 12.12
C ASN A 325 -9.94 -17.23 12.07
N LYS A 326 -8.78 -16.78 11.59
CA LYS A 326 -7.54 -17.58 11.47
C LYS A 326 -7.72 -18.85 10.60
N ASN A 327 -8.62 -18.80 9.63
CA ASN A 327 -8.82 -19.92 8.72
C ASN A 327 -7.79 -19.83 7.57
N LEU A 328 -6.73 -20.60 7.64
CA LEU A 328 -5.63 -20.62 6.67
C LEU A 328 -6.11 -20.81 5.22
N ALA A 329 -7.14 -21.60 4.98
CA ALA A 329 -7.66 -21.81 3.63
C ALA A 329 -8.34 -20.53 3.09
N LYS A 330 -9.06 -19.82 3.94
CA LYS A 330 -9.65 -18.50 3.59
C LYS A 330 -8.57 -17.43 3.42
N GLU A 331 -7.52 -17.45 4.23
CA GLU A 331 -6.37 -16.55 4.08
C GLU A 331 -5.68 -16.75 2.72
N LYS A 332 -5.50 -18.02 2.28
CA LYS A 332 -4.99 -18.34 0.95
C LYS A 332 -5.90 -17.84 -0.19
N ILE A 333 -7.23 -17.88 -0.02
CA ILE A 333 -8.17 -17.26 -0.99
C ILE A 333 -7.98 -15.75 -1.02
N GLY A 334 -7.91 -15.09 0.14
CA GLY A 334 -7.63 -13.66 0.23
C GLY A 334 -6.33 -13.27 -0.48
N ALA A 335 -5.24 -13.99 -0.22
CA ALA A 335 -3.95 -13.81 -0.89
C ALA A 335 -4.05 -14.00 -2.41
N THR A 336 -4.80 -15.01 -2.87
CA THR A 336 -5.04 -15.26 -4.29
C THR A 336 -5.74 -14.10 -4.96
N LEU A 337 -6.84 -13.63 -4.38
CA LEU A 337 -7.60 -12.52 -4.92
C LEU A 337 -6.77 -11.22 -4.88
N ASN A 338 -6.09 -10.94 -3.77
CA ASN A 338 -5.20 -9.78 -3.66
C ASN A 338 -4.14 -9.75 -4.78
N LEU A 339 -3.50 -10.89 -5.04
CA LEU A 339 -2.38 -10.96 -5.99
C LEU A 339 -2.79 -11.15 -7.44
N MET A 340 -3.97 -11.72 -7.75
CA MET A 340 -4.30 -12.16 -9.11
C MET A 340 -5.46 -11.42 -9.77
N ILE A 341 -6.35 -10.79 -9.00
CA ILE A 341 -7.57 -10.21 -9.57
C ILE A 341 -7.29 -9.03 -10.51
N GLY A 342 -6.27 -8.22 -10.22
CA GLY A 342 -5.91 -7.06 -11.04
C GLY A 342 -5.14 -5.99 -10.28
N GLY A 343 -4.97 -4.81 -10.89
CA GLY A 343 -4.32 -3.67 -10.27
C GLY A 343 -2.88 -3.93 -9.79
N VAL A 344 -2.44 -3.11 -8.84
CA VAL A 344 -1.16 -3.26 -8.13
C VAL A 344 -1.45 -3.84 -6.75
N PRO A 345 -1.00 -5.05 -6.44
CA PRO A 345 -1.19 -5.64 -5.12
C PRO A 345 -0.41 -4.87 -4.05
N SER A 346 -1.05 -4.67 -2.89
CA SER A 346 -0.39 -4.24 -1.66
C SER A 346 -0.54 -5.32 -0.60
N ILE A 347 0.57 -5.69 0.03
CA ILE A 347 0.65 -6.64 1.13
C ILE A 347 1.04 -5.84 2.37
N TYR A 348 0.21 -5.85 3.39
CA TYR A 348 0.54 -5.22 4.67
C TYR A 348 1.48 -6.13 5.45
N TYR A 349 2.50 -5.57 6.12
CA TYR A 349 3.51 -6.36 6.83
C TYR A 349 2.88 -7.38 7.78
N GLY A 350 3.36 -8.63 7.73
CA GLY A 350 2.82 -9.73 8.52
C GLY A 350 1.54 -10.37 7.97
N GLN A 351 0.93 -9.82 6.90
CA GLN A 351 -0.19 -10.44 6.20
C GLN A 351 0.19 -11.81 5.64
N GLU A 352 1.42 -11.94 5.17
CA GLU A 352 1.99 -13.17 4.61
C GLU A 352 2.27 -14.25 5.67
N LEU A 353 2.24 -13.90 6.96
CA LEU A 353 2.34 -14.81 8.08
C LEU A 353 0.97 -15.12 8.71
N GLY A 354 -0.10 -14.43 8.29
CA GLY A 354 -1.39 -14.52 8.95
C GLY A 354 -1.42 -13.84 10.33
N MET A 355 -0.57 -12.83 10.55
CA MET A 355 -0.66 -12.01 11.76
C MET A 355 -2.08 -11.49 11.92
N PHE A 356 -2.63 -11.58 13.12
CA PHE A 356 -3.99 -11.20 13.40
C PHE A 356 -4.04 -10.05 14.42
N GLY A 357 -5.13 -9.31 14.41
CA GLY A 357 -5.38 -8.17 15.28
C GLY A 357 -6.68 -7.48 14.90
N LYS A 358 -7.34 -6.90 15.86
CA LYS A 358 -8.57 -6.13 15.67
C LYS A 358 -8.41 -4.77 16.30
N ASN A 359 -8.84 -3.73 15.59
CA ASN A 359 -8.97 -2.40 16.19
C ASN A 359 -9.85 -2.46 17.44
N GLY A 360 -9.48 -1.70 18.47
CA GLY A 360 -10.19 -1.66 19.73
C GLY A 360 -11.62 -1.09 19.67
N ALA A 361 -11.96 -0.38 18.58
CA ALA A 361 -13.26 0.24 18.35
C ALA A 361 -13.77 1.08 19.53
N GLY A 362 -12.88 1.87 20.12
CA GLY A 362 -13.17 2.71 21.30
C GLY A 362 -13.10 1.98 22.64
N LYS A 363 -12.73 0.70 22.68
CA LYS A 363 -12.56 -0.09 23.91
C LYS A 363 -11.62 0.58 24.91
N TYR A 364 -10.62 1.28 24.40
CA TYR A 364 -9.61 1.96 25.22
C TYR A 364 -9.86 3.46 25.39
N GLY A 365 -11.10 3.91 25.12
CA GLY A 365 -11.45 5.33 25.12
C GLY A 365 -11.10 6.03 23.80
N MET A 366 -11.13 7.37 23.82
CA MET A 366 -10.72 8.21 22.69
C MET A 366 -9.20 8.35 22.67
N THR A 367 -8.50 7.32 22.22
CA THR A 367 -7.02 7.27 22.15
C THR A 367 -6.60 6.49 20.90
N ASP A 368 -5.42 6.83 20.36
CA ASP A 368 -4.77 6.12 19.26
C ASP A 368 -4.36 4.67 19.61
N ALA A 369 -4.39 4.32 20.91
CA ALA A 369 -4.16 2.95 21.37
C ALA A 369 -5.13 1.91 20.76
N ASN A 370 -6.28 2.34 20.26
CA ASN A 370 -7.24 1.43 19.63
C ASN A 370 -6.69 0.73 18.38
N ASP A 371 -5.68 1.31 17.73
CA ASP A 371 -5.07 0.73 16.51
C ASP A 371 -3.82 -0.12 16.82
N ILE A 372 -3.30 -0.11 18.05
CA ILE A 372 -2.11 -0.88 18.40
C ILE A 372 -2.26 -2.38 18.04
N PRO A 373 -3.41 -3.05 18.33
CA PRO A 373 -3.55 -4.48 18.03
C PRO A 373 -3.49 -4.87 16.55
N ILE A 374 -3.63 -3.91 15.64
CA ILE A 374 -3.46 -4.14 14.19
C ILE A 374 -2.08 -3.70 13.69
N ARG A 375 -1.25 -3.12 14.57
CA ARG A 375 0.09 -2.54 14.29
C ARG A 375 1.18 -3.18 15.14
N GLU A 376 0.96 -4.40 15.62
CA GLU A 376 1.90 -5.14 16.49
C GLU A 376 3.21 -5.46 15.78
N ALA A 377 4.23 -5.84 16.57
CA ALA A 377 5.56 -6.19 16.07
C ALA A 377 5.49 -7.35 15.07
N PHE A 378 6.27 -7.26 13.98
CA PHE A 378 6.41 -8.35 13.01
C PHE A 378 7.00 -9.59 13.69
N GLU A 379 6.39 -10.72 13.48
CA GLU A 379 6.76 -11.98 14.14
C GLU A 379 7.92 -12.66 13.41
N TRP A 380 9.15 -12.17 13.66
CA TRP A 380 10.37 -12.76 13.11
C TRP A 380 10.68 -14.16 13.65
N TYR A 381 10.37 -14.37 14.92
CA TYR A 381 10.73 -15.56 15.68
C TYR A 381 9.50 -16.15 16.36
N LYS A 382 9.59 -17.44 16.69
CA LYS A 382 8.56 -18.13 17.47
C LYS A 382 8.42 -17.66 18.93
N THR A 383 9.20 -16.67 19.34
CA THR A 383 9.16 -16.04 20.67
C THR A 383 9.25 -14.53 20.54
N ASP A 384 8.77 -13.82 21.56
CA ASP A 384 8.86 -12.36 21.65
C ASP A 384 10.23 -11.81 22.07
N THR A 385 11.24 -12.68 22.26
CA THR A 385 12.57 -12.32 22.79
C THR A 385 13.68 -12.33 21.74
N GLY A 386 13.36 -12.53 20.48
CA GLY A 386 14.33 -12.56 19.37
C GLY A 386 14.96 -11.18 19.11
N LYS A 387 16.19 -11.19 18.55
CA LYS A 387 16.88 -9.94 18.19
C LYS A 387 16.08 -9.14 17.16
N GLY A 388 15.83 -7.87 17.45
CA GLY A 388 15.14 -6.95 16.56
C GLY A 388 13.61 -7.04 16.62
N MET A 389 13.06 -7.71 17.62
CA MET A 389 11.62 -7.66 17.91
C MET A 389 11.24 -6.25 18.39
N ALA A 390 10.43 -5.54 17.60
CA ALA A 390 10.06 -4.14 17.83
C ALA A 390 8.81 -4.04 18.73
N LEU A 391 8.97 -4.35 20.01
CA LEU A 391 7.89 -4.46 20.99
C LEU A 391 7.62 -3.13 21.73
N TRP A 392 7.64 -2.01 21.02
CA TRP A 392 7.48 -0.65 21.54
C TRP A 392 6.22 -0.47 22.42
N TYR A 393 5.15 -1.22 22.16
CA TYR A 393 3.86 -1.15 22.87
C TYR A 393 3.77 -2.11 24.07
N LYS A 394 4.78 -2.93 24.30
CA LYS A 394 4.76 -3.95 25.37
C LYS A 394 4.69 -3.30 26.75
N ASN A 395 3.73 -3.74 27.57
CA ASN A 395 3.47 -3.25 28.92
C ASN A 395 3.06 -1.75 29.00
N THR A 396 2.62 -1.14 27.91
CA THR A 396 2.21 0.27 27.88
C THR A 396 0.75 0.49 28.27
N GLY A 397 -0.08 -0.56 28.28
CA GLY A 397 -1.48 -0.46 28.65
C GLY A 397 -2.30 -1.71 28.33
N PRO A 398 -3.63 -1.67 28.48
CA PRO A 398 -4.52 -2.82 28.26
C PRO A 398 -4.67 -3.22 26.78
N TRP A 399 -4.20 -2.41 25.85
CA TRP A 399 -4.10 -2.72 24.42
C TRP A 399 -2.99 -3.73 24.11
N TRP A 400 -1.99 -3.86 25.00
CA TRP A 400 -1.04 -4.94 24.93
C TRP A 400 -1.79 -6.26 25.12
N ASP A 401 -1.92 -7.03 24.07
CA ASP A 401 -2.55 -8.33 24.07
C ASP A 401 -1.55 -9.41 23.63
N SER A 402 -0.96 -10.08 24.61
CA SER A 402 -0.03 -11.19 24.35
C SER A 402 -0.69 -12.37 23.62
N THR A 403 -2.02 -12.32 23.40
CA THR A 403 -2.70 -13.36 22.62
C THR A 403 -2.47 -13.22 21.12
N ASN A 404 -2.11 -12.03 20.63
CA ASN A 404 -1.79 -11.82 19.21
C ASN A 404 -0.36 -12.27 18.88
N LEU A 405 0.59 -12.02 19.78
CA LEU A 405 1.96 -12.49 19.67
C LEU A 405 2.18 -13.64 20.66
N LYS A 406 1.98 -14.89 20.21
CA LYS A 406 2.10 -16.08 21.06
C LYS A 406 3.29 -16.94 20.67
N PRO A 407 4.15 -17.27 21.63
CA PRO A 407 5.27 -18.18 21.36
C PRO A 407 4.79 -19.55 20.89
N GLY A 408 5.28 -19.97 19.71
CA GLY A 408 5.07 -21.33 19.19
C GLY A 408 3.65 -21.61 18.68
N ASP A 409 2.93 -20.58 18.21
CA ASP A 409 1.58 -20.73 17.64
C ASP A 409 1.56 -21.01 16.14
N GLY A 410 2.72 -21.04 15.50
CA GLY A 410 2.89 -21.37 14.08
C GLY A 410 2.84 -20.19 13.12
N ILE A 411 2.75 -18.94 13.61
CA ILE A 411 2.57 -17.76 12.76
C ILE A 411 3.89 -17.06 12.41
N SER A 412 4.95 -17.20 13.19
CA SER A 412 6.22 -16.50 12.97
C SER A 412 6.93 -16.92 11.66
N LEU A 413 7.74 -15.99 11.12
CA LEU A 413 8.58 -16.30 9.96
C LEU A 413 9.52 -17.50 10.21
N GLU A 414 10.05 -17.64 11.44
CA GLU A 414 10.91 -18.77 11.82
C GLU A 414 10.19 -20.12 11.66
N GLU A 415 8.91 -20.18 12.02
CA GLU A 415 8.09 -21.38 11.92
C GLU A 415 7.64 -21.64 10.49
N GLU A 416 7.12 -20.61 9.81
CA GLU A 416 6.52 -20.77 8.49
C GLU A 416 7.52 -20.99 7.35
N ARG A 417 8.72 -20.42 7.43
CA ARG A 417 9.71 -20.52 6.35
C ARG A 417 10.05 -21.96 5.99
N LYS A 418 10.01 -22.86 6.95
CA LYS A 418 10.35 -24.29 6.78
C LYS A 418 9.15 -25.17 6.44
N ASP A 419 7.94 -24.67 6.60
CA ASP A 419 6.72 -25.42 6.27
C ASP A 419 6.25 -25.11 4.84
N PRO A 420 6.36 -26.05 3.89
CA PRO A 420 5.89 -25.84 2.51
C PRO A 420 4.40 -25.51 2.39
N SER A 421 3.59 -25.86 3.41
CA SER A 421 2.15 -25.62 3.44
C SER A 421 1.77 -24.29 4.07
N SER A 422 2.73 -23.55 4.64
CA SER A 422 2.52 -22.29 5.32
C SER A 422 1.93 -21.20 4.43
N LEU A 423 1.41 -20.16 5.05
CA LEU A 423 0.90 -18.98 4.35
C LEU A 423 2.06 -18.21 3.68
N PHE A 424 3.21 -18.08 4.35
CA PHE A 424 4.40 -17.44 3.80
C PHE A 424 4.86 -18.08 2.48
N ASN A 425 5.01 -19.42 2.46
CA ASN A 425 5.41 -20.13 1.25
C ASN A 425 4.33 -20.10 0.17
N PHE A 426 3.06 -20.02 0.55
CA PHE A 426 1.97 -19.80 -0.39
C PHE A 426 2.06 -18.39 -1.02
N TYR A 427 2.30 -17.33 -0.24
CA TYR A 427 2.53 -15.97 -0.79
C TYR A 427 3.69 -15.95 -1.77
N LYS A 428 4.83 -16.55 -1.44
CA LYS A 428 5.98 -16.66 -2.36
C LYS A 428 5.59 -17.32 -3.68
N THR A 429 4.83 -18.42 -3.61
CA THR A 429 4.35 -19.14 -4.80
C THR A 429 3.44 -18.27 -5.65
N MET A 430 2.48 -17.57 -5.04
CA MET A 430 1.54 -16.70 -5.73
C MET A 430 2.21 -15.48 -6.35
N ILE A 431 3.15 -14.86 -5.66
CA ILE A 431 3.96 -13.75 -6.16
C ILE A 431 4.80 -14.20 -7.36
N HIS A 432 5.48 -15.34 -7.26
CA HIS A 432 6.25 -15.91 -8.37
C HIS A 432 5.35 -16.21 -9.58
N LEU A 433 4.20 -16.82 -9.36
CA LEU A 433 3.23 -17.12 -10.41
C LEU A 433 2.75 -15.84 -11.10
N ARG A 434 2.42 -14.78 -10.35
CA ARG A 434 2.06 -13.48 -10.92
C ARG A 434 3.20 -12.90 -11.77
N GLN A 435 4.41 -12.87 -11.22
CA GLN A 435 5.57 -12.26 -11.91
C GLN A 435 6.01 -13.03 -13.16
N SER A 436 5.72 -14.32 -13.22
CA SER A 436 6.03 -15.18 -14.37
C SER A 436 4.98 -15.12 -15.48
N ASN A 437 3.84 -14.47 -15.25
CA ASN A 437 2.73 -14.47 -16.20
C ASN A 437 2.29 -13.05 -16.58
N PRO A 438 2.61 -12.58 -17.80
CA PRO A 438 2.20 -11.25 -18.28
C PRO A 438 0.70 -10.96 -18.13
N ALA A 439 -0.15 -11.96 -18.35
CA ALA A 439 -1.59 -11.80 -18.17
C ALA A 439 -1.95 -11.41 -16.73
N LEU A 440 -1.31 -11.99 -15.72
CA LEU A 440 -1.56 -11.67 -14.31
C LEU A 440 -1.02 -10.28 -13.92
N ILE A 441 0.00 -9.79 -14.62
CA ILE A 441 0.59 -8.46 -14.36
C ILE A 441 -0.22 -7.37 -15.09
N PHE A 442 -0.34 -7.48 -16.42
CA PHE A 442 -0.81 -6.41 -17.31
C PHE A 442 -2.18 -6.70 -17.94
N GLY A 443 -2.67 -7.93 -17.81
CA GLY A 443 -3.86 -8.38 -18.52
C GLY A 443 -5.13 -7.65 -18.07
N LYS A 444 -6.08 -7.50 -18.98
CA LYS A 444 -7.43 -7.04 -18.64
C LYS A 444 -8.14 -8.10 -17.82
N TYR A 445 -8.87 -7.65 -16.83
CA TYR A 445 -9.75 -8.47 -16.00
C TYR A 445 -11.10 -8.69 -16.67
N GLN A 446 -11.64 -9.88 -16.50
CA GLN A 446 -13.02 -10.19 -16.85
C GLN A 446 -13.54 -11.32 -15.97
N THR A 447 -14.68 -11.10 -15.33
CA THR A 447 -15.44 -12.17 -14.66
C THR A 447 -15.88 -13.22 -15.68
N LEU A 448 -15.78 -14.50 -15.33
CA LEU A 448 -16.34 -15.61 -16.11
C LEU A 448 -17.60 -16.14 -15.43
N THR A 449 -18.64 -16.37 -16.23
CA THR A 449 -19.86 -17.04 -15.73
C THR A 449 -19.60 -18.53 -15.54
N ASN A 450 -20.23 -19.11 -14.52
CA ASN A 450 -20.27 -20.54 -14.24
C ASN A 450 -21.58 -20.93 -13.57
N ASP A 451 -21.88 -22.21 -13.51
CA ASP A 451 -23.13 -22.79 -13.01
C ASP A 451 -23.16 -23.05 -11.48
N ASN A 452 -22.17 -22.54 -10.73
CA ASN A 452 -22.05 -22.76 -9.30
C ASN A 452 -21.97 -21.44 -8.51
N ASP A 453 -22.86 -21.21 -7.56
CA ASP A 453 -22.95 -19.96 -6.78
C ASP A 453 -21.81 -19.79 -5.76
N ASN A 454 -21.09 -20.85 -5.42
CA ASN A 454 -19.98 -20.81 -4.48
C ASN A 454 -18.62 -20.72 -5.16
N VAL A 455 -18.56 -20.76 -6.50
CA VAL A 455 -17.30 -20.69 -7.24
C VAL A 455 -17.19 -19.35 -7.94
N PHE A 456 -16.22 -18.55 -7.53
CA PHE A 456 -15.86 -17.32 -8.23
C PHE A 456 -14.79 -17.62 -9.27
N SER A 457 -14.98 -17.16 -10.51
CA SER A 457 -14.05 -17.38 -11.62
C SER A 457 -13.88 -16.15 -12.48
N PHE A 458 -12.65 -15.90 -12.89
CA PHE A 458 -12.28 -14.77 -13.75
C PHE A 458 -11.09 -15.12 -14.64
N VAL A 459 -10.89 -14.33 -15.67
CA VAL A 459 -9.67 -14.37 -16.49
C VAL A 459 -8.92 -13.07 -16.44
N ARG A 460 -7.61 -13.20 -16.65
CA ARG A 460 -6.71 -12.11 -16.99
C ARG A 460 -6.22 -12.34 -18.43
N LYS A 461 -6.39 -11.33 -19.28
CA LYS A 461 -6.09 -11.44 -20.72
C LYS A 461 -5.04 -10.42 -21.15
N GLU A 462 -3.93 -10.91 -21.68
CA GLU A 462 -2.87 -10.15 -22.34
C GLU A 462 -2.37 -10.98 -23.52
N LYS A 463 -1.07 -11.20 -23.70
CA LYS A 463 -0.49 -12.14 -24.70
C LYS A 463 -0.93 -13.58 -24.44
N ASN A 464 -0.98 -13.96 -23.18
CA ASN A 464 -1.57 -15.21 -22.70
C ASN A 464 -2.88 -14.94 -21.97
N VAL A 465 -3.61 -16.00 -21.65
CA VAL A 465 -4.87 -15.95 -20.86
C VAL A 465 -4.71 -16.84 -19.66
N VAL A 466 -4.95 -16.29 -18.48
CA VAL A 466 -4.94 -17.04 -17.24
C VAL A 466 -6.33 -17.00 -16.61
N CYS A 467 -6.91 -18.18 -16.39
CA CYS A 467 -8.15 -18.38 -15.66
C CYS A 467 -7.83 -18.68 -14.19
N VAL A 468 -8.51 -18.00 -13.29
CA VAL A 468 -8.46 -18.26 -11.85
C VAL A 468 -9.86 -18.65 -11.40
N ALA A 469 -9.96 -19.74 -10.64
CA ALA A 469 -11.21 -20.18 -10.03
C ALA A 469 -10.98 -20.48 -8.55
N VAL A 470 -11.85 -19.98 -7.69
CA VAL A 470 -11.80 -20.19 -6.24
C VAL A 470 -13.16 -20.67 -5.73
N ASN A 471 -13.14 -21.73 -4.93
CA ASN A 471 -14.30 -22.18 -4.18
C ASN A 471 -14.37 -21.38 -2.86
N LEU A 472 -15.39 -20.56 -2.71
CA LEU A 472 -15.58 -19.68 -1.55
C LEU A 472 -16.26 -20.39 -0.37
N SER A 473 -16.61 -21.70 -0.51
CA SER A 473 -17.34 -22.47 0.48
C SER A 473 -16.50 -23.53 1.17
N ASP A 474 -16.99 -24.00 2.32
CA ASP A 474 -16.41 -25.04 3.16
C ASP A 474 -16.70 -26.49 2.67
N ARG A 475 -17.25 -26.63 1.47
CA ARG A 475 -17.61 -27.92 0.85
C ARG A 475 -16.98 -28.03 -0.54
N PRO A 476 -16.67 -29.26 -1.00
CA PRO A 476 -16.26 -29.47 -2.37
C PRO A 476 -17.34 -28.98 -3.34
N GLN A 477 -16.92 -28.34 -4.42
CA GLN A 477 -17.80 -27.80 -5.45
C GLN A 477 -17.36 -28.24 -6.83
N ARG A 478 -18.32 -28.49 -7.71
CA ARG A 478 -18.06 -28.69 -9.13
C ARG A 478 -18.60 -27.49 -9.88
N ALA A 479 -17.81 -26.95 -10.80
CA ALA A 479 -18.21 -25.80 -11.62
C ALA A 479 -17.89 -26.03 -13.10
N ALA A 480 -18.81 -25.59 -13.95
CA ALA A 480 -18.65 -25.53 -15.40
C ALA A 480 -18.50 -24.05 -15.83
N ILE A 481 -17.26 -23.62 -15.99
CA ILE A 481 -16.89 -22.23 -16.29
C ILE A 481 -17.02 -22.02 -17.81
N HIS A 482 -17.72 -20.97 -18.22
CA HIS A 482 -17.96 -20.66 -19.64
C HIS A 482 -16.75 -20.00 -20.28
N LEU A 483 -16.12 -20.68 -21.26
CA LEU A 483 -14.95 -20.19 -21.99
C LEU A 483 -15.30 -19.37 -23.24
N LEU A 484 -16.59 -19.29 -23.60
CA LEU A 484 -17.05 -18.46 -24.73
C LEU A 484 -16.71 -16.97 -24.58
N GLU A 485 -16.60 -16.52 -23.33
CA GLU A 485 -16.31 -15.14 -22.98
C GLU A 485 -14.83 -14.75 -23.20
N ILE A 486 -13.99 -15.71 -23.62
CA ILE A 486 -12.55 -15.50 -23.77
C ILE A 486 -12.16 -14.93 -25.15
N ASP A 487 -13.07 -14.87 -26.12
CA ASP A 487 -12.88 -14.32 -27.49
C ASP A 487 -11.73 -14.96 -28.28
N ARG A 488 -11.33 -16.18 -27.96
CA ARG A 488 -10.34 -16.97 -28.70
C ARG A 488 -10.61 -18.48 -28.59
N PRO A 489 -10.17 -19.27 -29.59
CA PRO A 489 -10.28 -20.73 -29.51
C PRO A 489 -9.44 -21.27 -28.34
N VAL A 490 -10.03 -22.15 -27.55
CA VAL A 490 -9.34 -22.88 -26.49
C VAL A 490 -8.87 -24.22 -27.05
N LYS A 491 -7.55 -24.39 -27.13
CA LYS A 491 -6.93 -25.60 -27.68
C LYS A 491 -6.44 -26.57 -26.60
N SER A 492 -5.89 -26.01 -25.52
CA SER A 492 -5.36 -26.79 -24.41
C SER A 492 -5.33 -25.99 -23.11
N LEU A 493 -5.11 -26.67 -22.01
CA LEU A 493 -4.98 -26.11 -20.66
C LEU A 493 -3.63 -26.47 -20.09
N ILE A 494 -2.99 -25.53 -19.39
CA ILE A 494 -1.81 -25.79 -18.55
C ILE A 494 -2.18 -25.40 -17.12
N GLN A 495 -2.15 -26.35 -16.20
CA GLN A 495 -2.34 -26.08 -14.80
C GLN A 495 -1.11 -25.35 -14.24
N LEU A 496 -1.33 -24.19 -13.66
CA LEU A 496 -0.30 -23.36 -13.04
C LEU A 496 -0.30 -23.51 -11.51
N LEU A 497 -1.48 -23.71 -10.94
CA LEU A 497 -1.69 -23.98 -9.51
C LEU A 497 -2.96 -24.82 -9.34
N GLY A 498 -2.95 -25.72 -8.36
CA GLY A 498 -4.08 -26.56 -8.02
C GLY A 498 -3.70 -28.04 -7.93
N LYS A 499 -4.69 -28.89 -7.65
CA LYS A 499 -4.51 -30.34 -7.49
C LYS A 499 -5.41 -31.16 -8.42
N GLU A 500 -6.41 -30.53 -8.99
CA GLU A 500 -7.44 -31.23 -9.75
C GLU A 500 -7.19 -31.17 -11.26
N ASN A 501 -7.71 -32.17 -11.97
CA ASN A 501 -7.61 -32.22 -13.42
C ASN A 501 -8.78 -31.45 -14.06
N GLY A 502 -8.53 -30.24 -14.52
CA GLY A 502 -9.48 -29.51 -15.33
C GLY A 502 -9.75 -30.19 -16.68
N LYS A 503 -11.01 -30.25 -17.10
CA LYS A 503 -11.44 -30.87 -18.35
C LYS A 503 -12.18 -29.87 -19.22
N ILE A 504 -11.80 -29.80 -20.51
CA ILE A 504 -12.62 -29.08 -21.50
C ILE A 504 -13.76 -29.98 -21.95
N SER A 505 -14.98 -29.48 -21.85
CA SER A 505 -16.19 -30.12 -22.38
C SER A 505 -16.96 -29.09 -23.21
N GLY A 506 -16.88 -29.22 -24.53
CA GLY A 506 -17.38 -28.21 -25.45
C GLY A 506 -16.70 -26.87 -25.22
N LYS A 507 -17.49 -25.86 -24.84
CA LYS A 507 -17.01 -24.49 -24.56
C LYS A 507 -16.93 -24.18 -23.05
N LYS A 508 -16.76 -25.21 -22.24
CA LYS A 508 -16.70 -25.08 -20.76
C LYS A 508 -15.44 -25.73 -20.21
N LEU A 509 -14.88 -25.09 -19.18
CA LEU A 509 -13.86 -25.69 -18.31
C LEU A 509 -14.61 -26.27 -17.10
N ILE A 510 -14.52 -27.58 -16.94
CA ILE A 510 -15.11 -28.31 -15.79
C ILE A 510 -14.01 -28.48 -14.75
N LEU A 511 -14.28 -28.00 -13.54
CA LEU A 511 -13.40 -28.12 -12.38
C LEU A 511 -14.14 -28.75 -11.21
N ASP A 512 -13.48 -29.67 -10.52
CA ASP A 512 -13.87 -30.14 -9.20
C ASP A 512 -12.94 -29.47 -8.18
N LEU A 513 -13.46 -28.58 -7.34
CA LEU A 513 -12.69 -27.80 -6.39
C LEU A 513 -12.95 -28.31 -4.95
N PRO A 514 -11.93 -28.67 -4.17
CA PRO A 514 -12.13 -28.98 -2.76
C PRO A 514 -12.68 -27.77 -1.99
N ALA A 515 -13.05 -27.98 -0.72
CA ALA A 515 -13.41 -26.86 0.16
C ALA A 515 -12.32 -25.79 0.15
N TYR A 516 -12.69 -24.54 -0.10
CA TYR A 516 -11.75 -23.41 -0.26
C TYR A 516 -10.64 -23.63 -1.31
N GLY A 517 -10.92 -24.48 -2.32
CA GLY A 517 -9.98 -24.84 -3.39
C GLY A 517 -9.66 -23.66 -4.30
N ILE A 518 -8.42 -23.64 -4.78
CA ILE A 518 -7.88 -22.61 -5.69
C ILE A 518 -7.30 -23.33 -6.89
N GLU A 519 -7.72 -22.92 -8.08
CA GLU A 519 -7.23 -23.43 -9.35
C GLU A 519 -6.83 -22.29 -10.28
N VAL A 520 -5.64 -22.40 -10.85
CA VAL A 520 -5.10 -21.42 -11.81
C VAL A 520 -4.65 -22.14 -13.07
N TRP A 521 -5.18 -21.73 -14.22
CA TRP A 521 -4.97 -22.37 -15.50
C TRP A 521 -4.57 -21.37 -16.58
N GLU A 522 -3.50 -21.64 -17.30
CA GLU A 522 -3.23 -20.95 -18.57
C GLU A 522 -4.04 -21.62 -19.68
N ILE A 523 -4.78 -20.80 -20.45
CA ILE A 523 -5.62 -21.23 -21.55
C ILE A 523 -4.89 -20.92 -22.85
N LYS A 524 -4.64 -21.96 -23.67
CA LYS A 524 -3.95 -21.88 -24.97
C LYS A 524 -4.86 -22.16 -26.15
#